data_dc9fcd7f1ef2c2ec77b7e039e4d224d9
#
_entry.id   dc9fcd7f1ef2c2ec77b7e039e4d224d9
#
_cell.length_a   1.000
_cell.length_b   1.000
_cell.length_c   1.000
_cell.angle_alpha   90.00
_cell.angle_beta   90.00
_cell.angle_gamma   90.00
#
_symmetry.space_group_name_H-M   'P 1'
#
loop_
_entity.id
_entity.type
_entity.pdbx_description
1 polymer ?
#
loop_
_entity_poly.entity_id
_entity_poly.type
_entity_poly.pdbx_seq_one_letter_code
_entity_poly.pdbx_strand_id
1 'polypeptide(L)'
;MNSMGGANGRIPRYQGIAEALRTRIREGALRPGARLDNQRRLATSFGVTLMTLRQALELLEREHLISRRHGLGTFVAAPSIDYDILQLRRFAGDLSAKGERVATRLLGARFAGPDRRVADALGLGLGARVLVVERLRSVDGHPMSLQRSFLPGRIGDDVVRADLALTPLHLVLEHELGVVIARARETVSAVRLGRREARELGCPTGAPAFESERVSYDAAGAPVVFDHVFIPGDRFRITRELHYEGATS
;
A
#
# COMPACT_ATOMS: atom_id res chain seq x y z
N MET A 1 -5.58 -54.06 20.30
CA MET A 1 -6.17 -53.74 18.99
C MET A 1 -7.06 -52.50 19.18
N ASN A 2 -6.55 -51.35 18.93
CA ASN A 2 -7.30 -50.09 19.06
C ASN A 2 -7.12 -49.32 17.76
N SER A 3 -8.19 -49.28 16.95
CA SER A 3 -8.23 -48.61 15.67
C SER A 3 -8.22 -47.11 15.83
N MET A 4 -7.17 -46.48 15.33
CA MET A 4 -7.10 -45.02 15.15
C MET A 4 -8.03 -44.64 13.97
N GLY A 5 -9.17 -44.05 14.29
CA GLY A 5 -10.04 -43.40 13.33
C GLY A 5 -9.42 -42.08 12.84
N GLY A 6 -8.96 -42.06 11.60
CA GLY A 6 -8.48 -40.86 10.93
C GLY A 6 -9.61 -39.86 10.78
N ALA A 7 -9.50 -38.71 11.41
CA ALA A 7 -10.34 -37.55 11.16
C ALA A 7 -9.96 -36.97 9.78
N ASN A 8 -10.67 -37.42 8.74
CA ASN A 8 -10.59 -36.85 7.40
C ASN A 8 -11.29 -35.48 7.43
N GLY A 9 -10.53 -34.42 7.68
CA GLY A 9 -11.01 -33.04 7.79
C GLY A 9 -11.53 -32.53 6.45
N ARG A 10 -12.82 -32.75 6.17
CA ARG A 10 -13.51 -32.27 4.97
C ARG A 10 -13.51 -30.72 5.04
N ILE A 11 -12.76 -30.09 4.16
CA ILE A 11 -12.74 -28.61 4.04
C ILE A 11 -14.19 -28.10 3.93
N PRO A 12 -14.63 -27.18 4.79
CA PRO A 12 -15.99 -26.65 4.75
C PRO A 12 -16.30 -26.04 3.37
N ARG A 13 -17.49 -26.30 2.84
CA ARG A 13 -17.87 -25.85 1.49
C ARG A 13 -17.70 -24.34 1.26
N TYR A 14 -17.95 -23.52 2.27
CA TYR A 14 -17.75 -22.07 2.16
C TYR A 14 -16.28 -21.66 1.95
N GLN A 15 -15.33 -22.42 2.54
CA GLN A 15 -13.90 -22.17 2.31
C GLN A 15 -13.48 -22.52 0.87
N GLY A 16 -14.01 -23.59 0.29
CA GLY A 16 -13.76 -23.92 -1.11
C GLY A 16 -14.29 -22.86 -2.09
N ILE A 17 -15.47 -22.28 -1.80
CA ILE A 17 -16.03 -21.18 -2.58
C ILE A 17 -15.17 -19.92 -2.45
N ALA A 18 -14.76 -19.58 -1.22
CA ALA A 18 -13.88 -18.44 -0.98
C ALA A 18 -12.56 -18.61 -1.74
N GLU A 19 -11.95 -19.83 -1.73
CA GLU A 19 -10.73 -20.10 -2.47
C GLU A 19 -10.92 -19.97 -3.99
N ALA A 20 -12.01 -20.49 -4.54
CA ALA A 20 -12.30 -20.37 -5.96
C ALA A 20 -12.46 -18.90 -6.40
N LEU A 21 -13.15 -18.09 -5.60
CA LEU A 21 -13.30 -16.66 -5.88
C LEU A 21 -11.98 -15.91 -5.70
N ARG A 22 -11.18 -16.27 -4.68
CA ARG A 22 -9.84 -15.69 -4.42
C ARG A 22 -8.91 -15.94 -5.62
N THR A 23 -8.88 -17.15 -6.13
CA THR A 23 -8.11 -17.51 -7.32
C THR A 23 -8.52 -16.69 -8.54
N ARG A 24 -9.83 -16.55 -8.79
CA ARG A 24 -10.34 -15.73 -9.91
C ARG A 24 -9.99 -14.25 -9.79
N ILE A 25 -9.94 -13.72 -8.56
CA ILE A 25 -9.50 -12.34 -8.29
C ILE A 25 -7.99 -12.20 -8.55
N ARG A 26 -7.17 -13.14 -8.04
CA ARG A 26 -5.71 -13.14 -8.23
C ARG A 26 -5.29 -13.32 -9.68
N GLU A 27 -5.99 -14.15 -10.42
CA GLU A 27 -5.73 -14.37 -11.85
C GLU A 27 -6.28 -13.26 -12.76
N GLY A 28 -6.96 -12.24 -12.19
CA GLY A 28 -7.51 -11.11 -12.92
C GLY A 28 -8.80 -11.41 -13.70
N ALA A 29 -9.36 -12.60 -13.57
CA ALA A 29 -10.66 -12.96 -14.15
C ALA A 29 -11.81 -12.15 -13.51
N LEU A 30 -11.63 -11.73 -12.26
CA LEU A 30 -12.47 -10.76 -11.55
C LEU A 30 -11.62 -9.55 -11.23
N ARG A 31 -11.76 -8.50 -12.03
CA ARG A 31 -10.95 -7.27 -11.88
C ARG A 31 -11.40 -6.43 -10.69
N PRO A 32 -10.50 -5.67 -10.04
CA PRO A 32 -10.85 -4.67 -9.04
C PRO A 32 -11.96 -3.74 -9.54
N GLY A 33 -12.94 -3.48 -8.67
CA GLY A 33 -14.14 -2.71 -9.01
C GLY A 33 -15.20 -3.50 -9.77
N ALA A 34 -14.93 -4.71 -10.26
CA ALA A 34 -15.94 -5.55 -10.89
C ALA A 34 -17.05 -5.92 -9.90
N ARG A 35 -18.28 -5.84 -10.36
CA ARG A 35 -19.45 -6.30 -9.61
C ARG A 35 -19.56 -7.81 -9.69
N LEU A 36 -19.64 -8.49 -8.55
CA LEU A 36 -19.99 -9.90 -8.51
C LEU A 36 -21.47 -10.10 -8.89
N ASP A 37 -21.79 -11.26 -9.42
CA ASP A 37 -23.18 -11.65 -9.64
C ASP A 37 -23.99 -11.53 -8.33
N ASN A 38 -25.30 -11.39 -8.49
CA ASN A 38 -26.16 -11.36 -7.30
C ASN A 38 -26.03 -12.68 -6.51
N GLN A 39 -26.18 -12.59 -5.20
CA GLN A 39 -25.92 -13.74 -4.30
C GLN A 39 -26.71 -15.01 -4.67
N ARG A 40 -27.95 -14.86 -5.18
CA ARG A 40 -28.78 -16.02 -5.58
C ARG A 40 -28.17 -16.71 -6.79
N ARG A 41 -27.79 -15.96 -7.85
CA ARG A 41 -27.13 -16.53 -9.04
C ARG A 41 -25.80 -17.18 -8.68
N LEU A 42 -25.02 -16.51 -7.83
CA LEU A 42 -23.72 -17.01 -7.39
C LEU A 42 -23.88 -18.30 -6.55
N ALA A 43 -24.86 -18.37 -5.65
CA ALA A 43 -25.17 -19.59 -4.89
C ALA A 43 -25.57 -20.77 -5.82
N THR A 44 -26.39 -20.47 -6.82
CA THR A 44 -26.79 -21.47 -7.83
C THR A 44 -25.59 -21.96 -8.63
N SER A 45 -24.71 -21.08 -9.08
CA SER A 45 -23.52 -21.45 -9.88
C SER A 45 -22.53 -22.33 -9.10
N PHE A 46 -22.45 -22.18 -7.78
CA PHE A 46 -21.64 -23.03 -6.91
C PHE A 46 -22.38 -24.26 -6.36
N GLY A 47 -23.67 -24.41 -6.65
CA GLY A 47 -24.48 -25.53 -6.15
C GLY A 47 -24.59 -25.56 -4.63
N VAL A 48 -24.72 -24.39 -3.99
CA VAL A 48 -24.80 -24.23 -2.51
C VAL A 48 -26.00 -23.40 -2.08
N THR A 49 -26.29 -23.46 -0.78
CA THR A 49 -27.29 -22.59 -0.18
C THR A 49 -26.83 -21.14 -0.12
N LEU A 50 -27.76 -20.20 -0.08
CA LEU A 50 -27.47 -18.78 0.08
C LEU A 50 -26.68 -18.49 1.38
N MET A 51 -26.93 -19.27 2.45
CA MET A 51 -26.22 -19.14 3.71
C MET A 51 -24.75 -19.54 3.58
N THR A 52 -24.46 -20.66 2.91
CA THR A 52 -23.07 -21.11 2.66
C THR A 52 -22.30 -20.10 1.81
N LEU A 53 -22.97 -19.52 0.78
CA LEU A 53 -22.36 -18.46 -0.01
C LEU A 53 -22.08 -17.22 0.83
N ARG A 54 -23.04 -16.80 1.69
CA ARG A 54 -22.82 -15.64 2.57
C ARG A 54 -21.61 -15.80 3.48
N GLN A 55 -21.42 -16.99 4.06
CA GLN A 55 -20.23 -17.30 4.85
C GLN A 55 -18.93 -17.17 4.02
N ALA A 56 -18.93 -17.64 2.77
CA ALA A 56 -17.78 -17.48 1.87
C ALA A 56 -17.50 -16.00 1.57
N LEU A 57 -18.57 -15.23 1.27
CA LEU A 57 -18.43 -13.79 1.00
C LEU A 57 -18.01 -13.01 2.27
N GLU A 58 -18.47 -13.41 3.46
CA GLU A 58 -18.02 -12.81 4.73
C GLU A 58 -16.53 -13.07 5.00
N LEU A 59 -16.03 -14.25 4.62
CA LEU A 59 -14.61 -14.55 4.69
C LEU A 59 -13.81 -13.66 3.76
N LEU A 60 -14.22 -13.56 2.49
CA LEU A 60 -13.56 -12.69 1.49
C LEU A 60 -13.67 -11.19 1.85
N GLU A 61 -14.74 -10.76 2.49
CA GLU A 61 -14.89 -9.38 2.97
C GLU A 61 -13.97 -9.09 4.15
N ARG A 62 -13.81 -10.04 5.08
CA ARG A 62 -12.80 -9.95 6.17
C ARG A 62 -11.37 -9.96 5.64
N GLU A 63 -11.11 -10.68 4.55
CA GLU A 63 -9.84 -10.67 3.82
C GLU A 63 -9.68 -9.44 2.91
N HIS A 64 -10.68 -8.55 2.88
CA HIS A 64 -10.70 -7.33 2.06
C HIS A 64 -10.57 -7.55 0.54
N LEU A 65 -10.89 -8.75 0.08
CA LEU A 65 -10.92 -9.08 -1.35
C LEU A 65 -12.22 -8.61 -2.03
N ILE A 66 -13.26 -8.37 -1.26
CA ILE A 66 -14.53 -7.82 -1.74
C ILE A 66 -15.07 -6.75 -0.78
N SER A 67 -15.95 -5.88 -1.28
CA SER A 67 -16.72 -4.90 -0.50
C SER A 67 -18.19 -5.02 -0.81
N ARG A 68 -19.04 -4.96 0.23
CA ARG A 68 -20.50 -4.93 0.08
C ARG A 68 -20.97 -3.49 0.20
N ARG A 69 -21.72 -3.03 -0.80
CA ARG A 69 -22.34 -1.71 -0.79
C ARG A 69 -23.87 -1.90 -0.72
N HIS A 70 -24.45 -1.39 0.37
CA HIS A 70 -25.90 -1.55 0.59
C HIS A 70 -26.69 -1.04 -0.63
N GLY A 71 -27.65 -1.82 -1.11
CA GLY A 71 -28.46 -1.51 -2.31
C GLY A 71 -27.73 -1.61 -3.66
N LEU A 72 -26.40 -1.60 -3.68
CA LEU A 72 -25.60 -1.60 -4.93
C LEU A 72 -25.02 -2.96 -5.28
N GLY A 73 -24.72 -3.80 -4.29
CA GLY A 73 -24.19 -5.15 -4.51
C GLY A 73 -22.84 -5.40 -3.87
N THR A 74 -22.20 -6.51 -4.32
CA THR A 74 -20.86 -6.92 -3.90
C THR A 74 -19.87 -6.64 -5.02
N PHE A 75 -18.76 -6.03 -4.70
CA PHE A 75 -17.71 -5.63 -5.66
C PHE A 75 -16.37 -6.21 -5.26
N VAL A 76 -15.54 -6.55 -6.22
CA VAL A 76 -14.13 -6.89 -5.97
C VAL A 76 -13.45 -5.64 -5.42
N ALA A 77 -12.79 -5.77 -4.29
CA ALA A 77 -12.05 -4.65 -3.71
C ALA A 77 -10.81 -4.34 -4.56
N ALA A 78 -10.41 -3.08 -4.56
CA ALA A 78 -9.07 -2.75 -5.01
C ALA A 78 -8.05 -3.36 -4.04
N PRO A 79 -6.85 -3.79 -4.49
CA PRO A 79 -5.79 -4.20 -3.59
C PRO A 79 -5.61 -3.14 -2.50
N SER A 80 -5.67 -3.54 -1.23
CA SER A 80 -5.41 -2.65 -0.10
C SER A 80 -4.15 -3.12 0.61
N ILE A 81 -3.34 -2.18 1.03
CA ILE A 81 -2.11 -2.47 1.76
C ILE A 81 -2.37 -2.22 3.24
N ASP A 82 -2.17 -3.24 4.08
CA ASP A 82 -2.11 -3.07 5.52
C ASP A 82 -0.76 -2.44 5.87
N TYR A 83 -0.80 -1.23 6.40
CA TYR A 83 0.39 -0.46 6.75
C TYR A 83 0.62 -0.53 8.26
N ASP A 84 1.71 -1.21 8.65
CA ASP A 84 2.21 -1.12 10.01
C ASP A 84 3.08 0.14 10.12
N ILE A 85 2.56 1.13 10.86
CA ILE A 85 3.22 2.42 11.09
C ILE A 85 4.59 2.28 11.78
N LEU A 86 4.83 1.15 12.46
CA LEU A 86 6.08 0.86 13.17
C LEU A 86 7.16 0.24 12.26
N GLN A 87 6.79 -0.24 11.05
CA GLN A 87 7.71 -0.88 10.11
C GLN A 87 8.04 0.01 8.91
N LEU A 88 8.44 1.23 9.15
CA LEU A 88 8.74 2.27 8.16
C LEU A 88 9.77 1.89 7.07
N ARG A 89 10.56 0.85 7.29
CA ARG A 89 11.64 0.43 6.37
C ARG A 89 11.21 -0.51 5.24
N ARG A 90 9.99 -1.09 5.29
CA ARG A 90 9.69 -2.30 4.50
C ARG A 90 8.56 -2.20 3.48
N PHE A 91 7.97 -1.05 3.25
CA PHE A 91 6.79 -0.93 2.37
C PHE A 91 6.92 -1.64 1.01
N ALA A 92 8.09 -1.59 0.38
CA ALA A 92 8.34 -2.31 -0.88
C ALA A 92 8.78 -3.78 -0.64
N GLY A 93 9.50 -4.06 0.45
CA GLY A 93 9.99 -5.39 0.79
C GLY A 93 8.88 -6.32 1.31
N ASP A 94 7.97 -5.80 2.14
CA ASP A 94 6.91 -6.60 2.75
C ASP A 94 5.85 -7.05 1.73
N LEU A 95 5.56 -6.22 0.72
CA LEU A 95 4.65 -6.56 -0.38
C LEU A 95 5.25 -7.65 -1.29
N SER A 96 6.53 -7.55 -1.61
CA SER A 96 7.24 -8.58 -2.39
C SER A 96 7.33 -9.91 -1.64
N ALA A 97 7.46 -9.88 -0.31
CA ALA A 97 7.47 -11.08 0.53
C ALA A 97 6.11 -11.78 0.59
N LYS A 98 5.01 -11.06 0.34
CA LYS A 98 3.65 -11.61 0.23
C LYS A 98 3.31 -12.18 -1.15
N GLY A 99 4.26 -12.19 -2.10
CA GLY A 99 4.08 -12.69 -3.45
C GLY A 99 3.33 -11.74 -4.39
N GLU A 100 3.15 -10.47 -3.99
CA GLU A 100 2.53 -9.44 -4.82
C GLU A 100 3.55 -8.84 -5.81
N ARG A 101 3.12 -8.56 -7.03
CA ARG A 101 3.99 -7.92 -8.05
C ARG A 101 4.02 -6.41 -7.83
N VAL A 102 4.98 -5.97 -7.04
CA VAL A 102 5.23 -4.54 -6.82
C VAL A 102 6.06 -3.98 -7.98
N ALA A 103 5.55 -2.96 -8.64
CA ALA A 103 6.27 -2.21 -9.66
C ALA A 103 6.41 -0.76 -9.24
N THR A 104 7.58 -0.19 -9.51
CA THR A 104 7.85 1.24 -9.32
C THR A 104 8.15 1.87 -10.68
N ARG A 105 7.41 2.90 -11.05
CA ARG A 105 7.67 3.70 -12.25
C ARG A 105 8.23 5.06 -11.84
N LEU A 106 9.42 5.37 -12.28
CA LEU A 106 10.00 6.71 -12.14
C LEU A 106 9.24 7.66 -13.07
N LEU A 107 8.63 8.70 -12.52
CA LEU A 107 7.94 9.75 -13.27
C LEU A 107 8.88 10.89 -13.63
N GLY A 108 9.92 11.10 -12.82
CA GLY A 108 10.96 12.09 -13.06
C GLY A 108 11.92 12.22 -11.89
N ALA A 109 13.12 12.71 -12.22
CA ALA A 109 14.12 13.16 -11.25
C ALA A 109 14.69 14.48 -11.75
N ARG A 110 14.59 15.54 -10.95
CA ARG A 110 15.06 16.87 -11.35
C ARG A 110 15.47 17.69 -10.14
N PHE A 111 16.39 18.60 -10.36
CA PHE A 111 16.72 19.62 -9.37
C PHE A 111 15.76 20.80 -9.45
N ALA A 112 15.40 21.34 -8.26
CA ALA A 112 14.55 22.51 -8.12
C ALA A 112 14.91 23.29 -6.84
N GLY A 113 14.44 24.53 -6.72
CA GLY A 113 14.39 25.24 -5.45
C GLY A 113 13.29 24.62 -4.56
N PRO A 114 13.51 24.50 -3.25
CA PRO A 114 12.48 24.05 -2.34
C PRO A 114 11.38 25.12 -2.18
N ASP A 115 10.14 24.71 -2.08
CA ASP A 115 9.11 25.57 -1.47
C ASP A 115 9.32 25.65 0.05
N ARG A 116 8.51 26.48 0.72
CA ARG A 116 8.65 26.70 2.16
C ARG A 116 8.48 25.41 2.98
N ARG A 117 7.54 24.57 2.61
CA ARG A 117 7.28 23.28 3.28
C ARG A 117 8.50 22.34 3.21
N VAL A 118 9.08 22.22 2.01
CA VAL A 118 10.28 21.40 1.78
C VAL A 118 11.50 21.99 2.49
N ALA A 119 11.65 23.32 2.42
CA ALA A 119 12.74 24.04 3.10
C ALA A 119 12.69 23.84 4.62
N ASP A 120 11.52 24.03 5.23
CA ASP A 120 11.31 23.85 6.67
C ASP A 120 11.55 22.37 7.08
N ALA A 121 11.05 21.41 6.30
CA ALA A 121 11.20 19.99 6.58
C ALA A 121 12.65 19.52 6.53
N LEU A 122 13.44 20.05 5.60
CA LEU A 122 14.84 19.68 5.40
C LEU A 122 15.85 20.62 6.11
N GLY A 123 15.36 21.65 6.81
CA GLY A 123 16.23 22.64 7.46
C GLY A 123 17.06 23.45 6.47
N LEU A 124 16.51 23.79 5.29
CA LEU A 124 17.20 24.45 4.21
C LEU A 124 16.73 25.89 4.03
N GLY A 125 17.59 26.76 3.51
CA GLY A 125 17.17 28.07 3.02
C GLY A 125 16.42 27.96 1.69
N LEU A 126 15.55 28.94 1.38
CA LEU A 126 14.75 28.95 0.12
C LEU A 126 15.62 29.02 -1.14
N GLY A 127 16.86 29.52 -1.04
CA GLY A 127 17.83 29.53 -2.15
C GLY A 127 18.59 28.21 -2.36
N ALA A 128 18.32 27.20 -1.52
CA ALA A 128 18.96 25.90 -1.64
C ALA A 128 18.47 25.14 -2.89
N ARG A 129 19.24 24.12 -3.27
CA ARG A 129 18.89 23.20 -4.36
C ARG A 129 18.48 21.85 -3.74
N VAL A 130 17.39 21.27 -4.21
CA VAL A 130 16.92 19.94 -3.83
C VAL A 130 16.74 19.07 -5.07
N LEU A 131 17.07 17.79 -4.97
CA LEU A 131 16.66 16.79 -5.94
C LEU A 131 15.23 16.37 -5.63
N VAL A 132 14.35 16.47 -6.59
CA VAL A 132 12.96 15.98 -6.52
C VAL A 132 12.87 14.70 -7.34
N VAL A 133 12.56 13.58 -6.67
CA VAL A 133 12.32 12.28 -7.29
C VAL A 133 10.85 11.95 -7.19
N GLU A 134 10.18 11.74 -8.32
CA GLU A 134 8.76 11.41 -8.35
C GLU A 134 8.55 9.99 -8.86
N ARG A 135 7.81 9.18 -8.08
CA ARG A 135 7.58 7.76 -8.37
C ARG A 135 6.13 7.38 -8.17
N LEU A 136 5.63 6.54 -9.08
CA LEU A 136 4.34 5.86 -8.95
C LEU A 136 4.61 4.40 -8.62
N ARG A 137 4.05 3.93 -7.52
CA ARG A 137 4.08 2.51 -7.15
C ARG A 137 2.76 1.85 -7.48
N SER A 138 2.85 0.64 -8.01
CA SER A 138 1.71 -0.17 -8.39
C SER A 138 1.86 -1.57 -7.81
N VAL A 139 0.72 -2.19 -7.49
CA VAL A 139 0.63 -3.60 -7.11
C VAL A 139 -0.29 -4.26 -8.12
N ASP A 140 0.16 -5.34 -8.74
CA ASP A 140 -0.56 -6.05 -9.80
C ASP A 140 -1.11 -5.12 -10.90
N GLY A 141 -0.31 -4.11 -11.27
CA GLY A 141 -0.66 -3.12 -12.28
C GLY A 141 -1.59 -1.99 -11.81
N HIS A 142 -2.06 -2.01 -10.56
CA HIS A 142 -2.92 -0.96 -10.01
C HIS A 142 -2.08 0.08 -9.26
N PRO A 143 -2.18 1.38 -9.61
CA PRO A 143 -1.50 2.44 -8.89
C PRO A 143 -1.89 2.46 -7.41
N MET A 144 -0.91 2.41 -6.51
CA MET A 144 -1.13 2.35 -5.06
C MET A 144 -0.69 3.62 -4.35
N SER A 145 0.41 4.22 -4.78
CA SER A 145 0.88 5.46 -4.19
C SER A 145 1.65 6.32 -5.19
N LEU A 146 1.48 7.62 -5.08
CA LEU A 146 2.28 8.64 -5.75
C LEU A 146 3.19 9.30 -4.72
N GLN A 147 4.50 9.14 -4.88
CA GLN A 147 5.52 9.64 -3.97
C GLN A 147 6.38 10.69 -4.62
N ARG A 148 6.63 11.80 -3.91
CA ARG A 148 7.68 12.78 -4.18
C ARG A 148 8.68 12.75 -3.05
N SER A 149 9.93 12.47 -3.36
CA SER A 149 11.04 12.50 -2.41
C SER A 149 11.89 13.73 -2.70
N PHE A 150 12.16 14.52 -1.69
CA PHE A 150 13.00 15.72 -1.76
C PHE A 150 14.27 15.44 -0.97
N LEU A 151 15.43 15.61 -1.63
CA LEU A 151 16.74 15.38 -1.03
C LEU A 151 17.56 16.66 -1.11
N PRO A 152 18.28 17.04 -0.05
CA PRO A 152 19.24 18.15 -0.12
C PRO A 152 20.21 17.98 -1.28
N GLY A 153 20.59 19.06 -1.96
CA GLY A 153 21.45 19.02 -3.15
C GLY A 153 22.75 18.24 -2.94
N ARG A 154 23.36 18.35 -1.75
CA ARG A 154 24.57 17.59 -1.36
C ARG A 154 24.42 16.06 -1.47
N ILE A 155 23.22 15.53 -1.23
CA ILE A 155 22.89 14.10 -1.37
C ILE A 155 22.35 13.84 -2.79
N GLY A 156 21.55 14.78 -3.31
CA GLY A 156 20.90 14.64 -4.59
C GLY A 156 21.85 14.51 -5.77
N ASP A 157 23.03 15.13 -5.71
CA ASP A 157 24.05 15.07 -6.78
C ASP A 157 24.57 13.64 -7.01
N ASP A 158 24.60 12.81 -5.98
CA ASP A 158 24.99 11.41 -6.08
C ASP A 158 23.78 10.52 -6.39
N VAL A 159 22.66 10.74 -5.70
CA VAL A 159 21.43 9.95 -5.88
C VAL A 159 20.90 10.00 -7.32
N VAL A 160 21.04 11.13 -8.01
CA VAL A 160 20.53 11.27 -9.39
C VAL A 160 21.26 10.36 -10.40
N ARG A 161 22.44 9.85 -10.04
CA ARG A 161 23.24 8.94 -10.88
C ARG A 161 22.81 7.48 -10.74
N ALA A 162 22.08 7.15 -9.66
CA ALA A 162 21.60 5.81 -9.41
C ALA A 162 20.39 5.45 -10.29
N ASP A 163 20.16 4.18 -10.52
CA ASP A 163 18.95 3.70 -11.20
C ASP A 163 17.74 3.76 -10.25
N LEU A 164 17.13 4.93 -10.16
CA LEU A 164 15.97 5.20 -9.31
C LEU A 164 14.69 4.50 -9.76
N ALA A 165 14.65 3.90 -10.94
CA ALA A 165 13.54 3.10 -11.42
C ALA A 165 13.57 1.69 -10.81
N LEU A 166 14.76 1.10 -10.67
CA LEU A 166 14.96 -0.27 -10.19
C LEU A 166 15.33 -0.32 -8.70
N THR A 167 16.15 0.65 -8.24
CA THR A 167 16.67 0.63 -6.87
C THR A 167 15.82 1.47 -5.92
N PRO A 168 15.34 0.90 -4.80
CA PRO A 168 14.69 1.66 -3.74
C PRO A 168 15.60 2.76 -3.19
N LEU A 169 15.08 3.97 -3.01
CA LEU A 169 15.87 5.14 -2.60
C LEU A 169 16.66 4.91 -1.29
N HIS A 170 16.08 4.21 -0.31
CA HIS A 170 16.79 3.92 0.93
C HIS A 170 18.01 3.02 0.73
N LEU A 171 17.96 2.10 -0.24
CA LEU A 171 19.14 1.26 -0.58
C LEU A 171 20.20 2.08 -1.28
N VAL A 172 19.83 3.02 -2.16
CA VAL A 172 20.80 3.96 -2.75
C VAL A 172 21.48 4.76 -1.65
N LEU A 173 20.72 5.34 -0.72
CA LEU A 173 21.27 6.10 0.40
C LEU A 173 22.21 5.27 1.27
N GLU A 174 21.81 4.06 1.64
CA GLU A 174 22.54 3.20 2.57
C GLU A 174 23.76 2.53 1.90
N HIS A 175 23.57 1.91 0.73
CA HIS A 175 24.59 1.06 0.10
C HIS A 175 25.55 1.84 -0.79
N GLU A 176 25.07 2.88 -1.48
CA GLU A 176 25.92 3.63 -2.41
C GLU A 176 26.53 4.88 -1.76
N LEU A 177 25.81 5.50 -0.80
CA LEU A 177 26.25 6.76 -0.18
C LEU A 177 26.62 6.64 1.30
N GLY A 178 26.44 5.46 1.91
CA GLY A 178 26.72 5.25 3.33
C GLY A 178 25.83 6.06 4.27
N VAL A 179 24.70 6.58 3.77
CA VAL A 179 23.76 7.39 4.55
C VAL A 179 22.72 6.49 5.20
N VAL A 180 22.96 6.14 6.46
CA VAL A 180 22.04 5.30 7.25
C VAL A 180 20.95 6.15 7.88
N ILE A 181 19.68 5.82 7.57
CA ILE A 181 18.52 6.45 8.21
C ILE A 181 18.36 5.87 9.62
N ALA A 182 18.59 6.70 10.62
CA ALA A 182 18.49 6.31 12.03
C ALA A 182 17.11 6.57 12.63
N ARG A 183 16.40 7.60 12.16
CA ARG A 183 15.10 8.04 12.68
C ARG A 183 14.23 8.62 11.57
N ALA A 184 12.92 8.46 11.69
CA ALA A 184 11.97 9.17 10.86
C ALA A 184 10.84 9.77 11.71
N ARG A 185 10.29 10.89 11.24
CA ARG A 185 9.07 11.50 11.75
C ARG A 185 8.06 11.50 10.60
N GLU A 186 6.90 10.92 10.83
CA GLU A 186 5.83 10.86 9.84
C GLU A 186 4.53 11.45 10.38
N THR A 187 3.82 12.15 9.51
CA THR A 187 2.46 12.64 9.75
C THR A 187 1.56 12.11 8.64
N VAL A 188 0.45 11.49 9.02
CA VAL A 188 -0.55 10.99 8.07
C VAL A 188 -1.84 11.77 8.27
N SER A 189 -2.36 12.35 7.20
CA SER A 189 -3.56 13.15 7.18
C SER A 189 -4.56 12.62 6.15
N ALA A 190 -5.86 12.80 6.43
CA ALA A 190 -6.91 12.51 5.46
C ALA A 190 -7.13 13.74 4.57
N VAL A 191 -7.05 13.53 3.25
CA VAL A 191 -7.15 14.60 2.25
C VAL A 191 -8.06 14.20 1.08
N ARG A 192 -8.34 15.16 0.19
CA ARG A 192 -8.94 14.91 -1.11
C ARG A 192 -7.88 15.05 -2.20
N LEU A 193 -7.84 14.10 -3.15
CA LEU A 193 -6.88 14.15 -4.27
C LEU A 193 -7.13 15.37 -5.15
N GLY A 194 -6.05 16.09 -5.44
CA GLY A 194 -6.03 17.12 -6.48
C GLY A 194 -6.10 16.49 -7.88
N ARG A 195 -6.29 17.31 -8.90
CA ARG A 195 -6.41 16.85 -10.31
C ARG A 195 -5.19 16.03 -10.78
N ARG A 196 -4.00 16.46 -10.39
CA ARG A 196 -2.75 15.81 -10.81
C ARG A 196 -2.59 14.45 -10.15
N GLU A 197 -2.72 14.40 -8.83
CA GLU A 197 -2.59 13.18 -8.04
C GLU A 197 -3.66 12.15 -8.44
N ALA A 198 -4.90 12.60 -8.62
CA ALA A 198 -6.01 11.76 -9.06
C ALA A 198 -5.74 11.12 -10.43
N ARG A 199 -5.21 11.89 -11.38
CA ARG A 199 -4.85 11.39 -12.73
C ARG A 199 -3.78 10.32 -12.66
N GLU A 200 -2.66 10.57 -11.94
CA GLU A 200 -1.56 9.61 -11.84
C GLU A 200 -1.98 8.31 -11.09
N LEU A 201 -2.86 8.45 -10.09
CA LEU A 201 -3.37 7.34 -9.31
C LEU A 201 -4.58 6.63 -9.95
N GLY A 202 -5.08 7.13 -11.08
CA GLY A 202 -6.26 6.55 -11.75
C GLY A 202 -7.54 6.66 -10.91
N CYS A 203 -7.68 7.77 -10.16
CA CYS A 203 -8.81 8.04 -9.27
C CYS A 203 -9.62 9.25 -9.77
N PRO A 204 -10.89 9.39 -9.36
CA PRO A 204 -11.62 10.65 -9.55
C PRO A 204 -10.96 11.81 -8.80
N THR A 205 -10.99 13.02 -9.38
CA THR A 205 -10.59 14.23 -8.65
C THR A 205 -11.47 14.40 -7.41
N GLY A 206 -10.88 14.72 -6.27
CA GLY A 206 -11.57 14.84 -4.99
C GLY A 206 -11.82 13.51 -4.28
N ALA A 207 -11.33 12.38 -4.81
CA ALA A 207 -11.40 11.10 -4.11
C ALA A 207 -10.70 11.19 -2.74
N PRO A 208 -11.23 10.51 -1.70
CA PRO A 208 -10.58 10.43 -0.40
C PRO A 208 -9.21 9.76 -0.51
N ALA A 209 -8.21 10.29 0.19
CA ALA A 209 -6.87 9.73 0.22
C ALA A 209 -6.20 10.01 1.56
N PHE A 210 -5.14 9.26 1.84
CA PHE A 210 -4.17 9.60 2.86
C PHE A 210 -3.02 10.38 2.22
N GLU A 211 -2.58 11.43 2.89
CA GLU A 211 -1.37 12.17 2.62
C GLU A 211 -0.39 11.85 3.74
N SER A 212 0.77 11.30 3.39
CA SER A 212 1.87 11.05 4.34
C SER A 212 3.01 12.01 4.04
N GLU A 213 3.47 12.69 5.08
CA GLU A 213 4.65 13.53 5.10
C GLU A 213 5.67 12.91 6.05
N ARG A 214 6.82 12.51 5.53
CA ARG A 214 7.85 11.87 6.32
C ARG A 214 9.19 12.54 6.13
N VAL A 215 9.79 12.97 7.22
CA VAL A 215 11.19 13.40 7.26
C VAL A 215 12.04 12.30 7.88
N SER A 216 13.04 11.85 7.15
CA SER A 216 14.02 10.86 7.60
C SER A 216 15.34 11.55 7.95
N TYR A 217 15.96 11.09 9.03
CA TYR A 217 17.16 11.70 9.61
C TYR A 217 18.28 10.66 9.70
N ASP A 218 19.51 11.10 9.49
CA ASP A 218 20.70 10.29 9.75
C ASP A 218 21.02 10.15 11.25
N ALA A 219 22.12 9.46 11.56
CA ALA A 219 22.56 9.24 12.93
C ALA A 219 23.01 10.54 13.63
N ALA A 220 23.43 11.57 12.88
CA ALA A 220 23.76 12.89 13.41
C ALA A 220 22.52 13.77 13.64
N GLY A 221 21.34 13.30 13.28
CA GLY A 221 20.08 14.02 13.37
C GLY A 221 19.84 15.01 12.24
N ALA A 222 20.65 15.00 11.19
CA ALA A 222 20.42 15.83 10.00
C ALA A 222 19.34 15.23 9.12
N PRO A 223 18.40 16.06 8.57
CA PRO A 223 17.40 15.57 7.64
C PRO A 223 18.05 15.19 6.30
N VAL A 224 17.76 13.99 5.81
CA VAL A 224 18.33 13.43 4.58
C VAL A 224 17.32 13.29 3.45
N VAL A 225 16.05 13.06 3.79
CA VAL A 225 14.97 13.01 2.79
C VAL A 225 13.65 13.45 3.41
N PHE A 226 12.88 14.22 2.67
CA PHE A 226 11.48 14.50 2.93
C PHE A 226 10.64 13.82 1.86
N ASP A 227 9.78 12.90 2.29
CA ASP A 227 8.84 12.19 1.43
C ASP A 227 7.44 12.79 1.58
N HIS A 228 6.79 13.04 0.47
CA HIS A 228 5.40 13.44 0.37
C HIS A 228 4.65 12.42 -0.49
N VAL A 229 3.71 11.70 0.11
CA VAL A 229 3.06 10.53 -0.50
C VAL A 229 1.55 10.67 -0.46
N PHE A 230 0.90 10.40 -1.60
CA PHE A 230 -0.55 10.27 -1.68
C PHE A 230 -0.93 8.82 -1.90
N ILE A 231 -1.91 8.33 -1.13
CA ILE A 231 -2.39 6.95 -1.17
C ILE A 231 -3.91 6.99 -1.19
N PRO A 232 -4.60 6.46 -2.23
CA PRO A 232 -6.06 6.41 -2.27
C PRO A 232 -6.64 5.69 -1.06
N GLY A 233 -7.69 6.26 -0.47
CA GLY A 233 -8.26 5.76 0.79
C GLY A 233 -8.94 4.38 0.67
N ASP A 234 -9.30 3.96 -0.54
CA ASP A 234 -9.85 2.63 -0.83
C ASP A 234 -8.76 1.55 -1.02
N ARG A 235 -7.48 1.96 -1.07
CA ARG A 235 -6.31 1.08 -1.31
C ARG A 235 -5.37 0.98 -0.12
N PHE A 236 -5.68 1.68 0.98
CA PHE A 236 -4.80 1.77 2.13
C PHE A 236 -5.57 1.64 3.44
N ARG A 237 -5.00 0.91 4.38
CA ARG A 237 -5.54 0.73 5.72
C ARG A 237 -4.42 0.79 6.74
N ILE A 238 -4.71 1.43 7.88
CA ILE A 238 -3.83 1.43 9.04
C ILE A 238 -4.40 0.43 10.04
N THR A 239 -3.67 -0.66 10.31
CA THR A 239 -4.04 -1.65 11.31
C THR A 239 -3.01 -1.62 12.43
N ARG A 240 -3.46 -1.65 13.69
CA ARG A 240 -2.62 -1.76 14.87
C ARG A 240 -3.15 -2.84 15.79
N GLU A 241 -2.26 -3.65 16.32
CA GLU A 241 -2.53 -4.51 17.44
C GLU A 241 -2.10 -3.79 18.72
N LEU A 242 -3.03 -3.60 19.65
CA LEU A 242 -2.77 -2.90 20.90
C LEU A 242 -2.79 -3.92 22.04
N HIS A 243 -1.66 -4.04 22.73
CA HIS A 243 -1.55 -4.85 23.95
C HIS A 243 -1.66 -3.92 25.15
N TYR A 244 -2.59 -4.21 26.07
CA TYR A 244 -2.73 -3.48 27.32
C TYR A 244 -1.89 -4.17 28.38
N GLU A 245 -0.95 -3.45 28.99
CA GLU A 245 -0.23 -3.92 30.17
C GLU A 245 -1.23 -4.07 31.32
N GLY A 246 -1.43 -5.28 31.84
CA GLY A 246 -2.34 -5.56 32.95
C GLY A 246 -3.41 -6.62 32.71
N ALA A 247 -3.52 -7.20 31.52
CA ALA A 247 -4.37 -8.36 31.25
C ALA A 247 -3.62 -9.67 31.58
N THR A 248 -3.20 -9.83 32.84
CA THR A 248 -2.82 -11.16 33.40
C THR A 248 -4.05 -11.75 34.05
N SER A 249 -4.56 -12.83 33.46
CA SER A 249 -5.52 -13.74 34.08
C SER A 249 -4.87 -14.53 35.19
#